data_c4f2f9e045b48ff782c9f877f9d57d76
#
_entry.id   c4f2f9e045b48ff782c9f877f9d57d76
#
_cell.length_a   1.000
_cell.length_b   1.000
_cell.length_c   1.000
_cell.angle_alpha   90.00
_cell.angle_beta   90.00
_cell.angle_gamma   90.00
#
_symmetry.space_group_name_H-M   'P 1'
#
loop_
_entity.id
_entity.type
_entity.pdbx_description
1 polymer ?
#
loop_
_entity_poly.entity_id
_entity_poly.type
_entity_poly.pdbx_seq_one_letter_code
_entity_poly.pdbx_strand_id
1 'polypeptide(L)'
;MRGAIVKDLRPAHGPLKHGGMGEPATQTTKVAFRDPPPFEASAQGQSLTFYPAGEDRRRALMELVRSATRTLDVCFYIFAEDEVSTELRDALVDAALRGVDVTLIIDRFGASASDKFLEPLVDAGGRYLFFSPRWSMRYLIRNHQKMVIADNARAMFGGFNIEDDYFAPPERNGWNDIGIRIEGDAVQGLTDWFARLRDWTDDDEAHFKAIKKAVGDWSWTSREGHARWLVGGPTRGLSTWARCVTQDLKEGEKLDIFMAYFSPPYTLLKRIARVAKKGQTRLLMAAKSDNGATIGATRSLYNYLLKRGAKIWEFSPCKLHTKLLVLDDAVYVGSANFDMRSLYLNLEIMLRIEDKALADRMREFVSTHIAASEAITMEKHKRRATLWNRIRWTMGWVLVSVIDYTVARRTNLGF
;
A
#
# COMPACT_ATOMS: atom_id res chain seq x y z
N MET A 1 -40.39 -55.95 -37.09
CA MET A 1 -40.13 -57.40 -36.91
C MET A 1 -39.23 -57.55 -35.72
N ARG A 2 -39.73 -58.36 -34.77
CA ARG A 2 -39.03 -59.17 -33.74
C ARG A 2 -38.04 -58.41 -32.86
N GLY A 3 -38.08 -58.42 -31.53
CA GLY A 3 -38.83 -59.29 -30.60
C GLY A 3 -38.06 -59.28 -29.27
N ALA A 4 -38.80 -59.13 -28.21
CA ALA A 4 -38.43 -59.10 -26.80
C ALA A 4 -37.52 -60.30 -26.38
N ILE A 5 -36.81 -60.11 -25.22
CA ILE A 5 -36.87 -61.03 -24.10
C ILE A 5 -36.45 -60.35 -22.82
N VAL A 6 -37.40 -60.36 -21.87
CA VAL A 6 -37.29 -60.11 -20.42
C VAL A 6 -36.64 -61.30 -19.75
N LYS A 7 -35.75 -61.09 -18.75
CA LYS A 7 -35.56 -62.04 -17.65
C LYS A 7 -35.41 -61.31 -16.32
N ASP A 8 -36.39 -61.46 -15.55
CA ASP A 8 -36.51 -61.23 -14.11
C ASP A 8 -35.73 -62.27 -13.31
N LEU A 9 -35.08 -61.89 -12.22
CA LEU A 9 -34.77 -62.73 -11.06
C LEU A 9 -34.34 -61.89 -9.85
N ARG A 10 -35.16 -61.86 -8.81
CA ARG A 10 -34.88 -61.53 -7.41
C ARG A 10 -34.69 -62.83 -6.62
N PRO A 11 -34.40 -62.78 -5.25
CA PRO A 11 -33.51 -61.94 -4.45
C PRO A 11 -32.55 -62.80 -3.58
N ALA A 12 -31.55 -62.16 -2.93
CA ALA A 12 -30.91 -62.76 -1.76
C ALA A 12 -30.67 -61.73 -0.66
N HIS A 13 -31.25 -61.96 0.49
CA HIS A 13 -31.11 -61.25 1.74
C HIS A 13 -29.71 -61.49 2.36
N GLY A 14 -28.98 -60.45 2.79
CA GLY A 14 -27.82 -60.49 3.67
C GLY A 14 -27.90 -59.37 4.73
N PRO A 15 -27.29 -59.49 5.91
CA PRO A 15 -27.72 -58.86 7.14
C PRO A 15 -27.31 -57.39 7.30
N LEU A 16 -28.20 -56.63 7.95
CA LEU A 16 -28.05 -55.23 8.40
C LEU A 16 -26.85 -55.08 9.30
N LYS A 17 -25.84 -54.25 8.86
CA LYS A 17 -24.84 -53.67 9.75
C LYS A 17 -25.31 -52.30 10.19
N HIS A 18 -25.40 -52.09 11.48
CA HIS A 18 -25.63 -50.80 12.13
C HIS A 18 -24.48 -49.86 11.73
N GLY A 19 -24.76 -48.90 10.87
CA GLY A 19 -23.87 -47.77 10.59
C GLY A 19 -24.17 -46.66 11.60
N GLY A 20 -23.16 -46.27 12.38
CA GLY A 20 -23.25 -45.14 13.32
C GLY A 20 -23.59 -43.85 12.58
N MET A 21 -24.48 -43.07 13.18
CA MET A 21 -24.79 -41.71 12.77
C MET A 21 -23.54 -40.87 12.95
N GLY A 22 -22.84 -40.61 11.85
CA GLY A 22 -21.85 -39.53 11.80
C GLY A 22 -22.59 -38.21 11.97
N GLU A 23 -22.23 -37.43 12.97
CA GLU A 23 -22.66 -36.05 13.12
C GLU A 23 -22.39 -35.30 11.80
N PRO A 24 -23.33 -34.45 11.33
CA PRO A 24 -23.09 -33.63 10.17
C PRO A 24 -21.98 -32.64 10.53
N ALA A 25 -20.85 -32.73 9.81
CA ALA A 25 -19.80 -31.73 9.89
C ALA A 25 -20.43 -30.35 9.64
N THR A 26 -20.49 -29.56 10.68
CA THR A 26 -20.95 -28.16 10.62
C THR A 26 -20.00 -27.46 9.67
N GLN A 27 -20.42 -27.30 8.41
CA GLN A 27 -19.79 -26.36 7.49
C GLN A 27 -19.99 -24.97 8.10
N THR A 28 -19.01 -24.50 8.86
CA THR A 28 -18.90 -23.10 9.22
C THR A 28 -18.78 -22.33 7.89
N THR A 29 -19.89 -21.79 7.43
CA THR A 29 -19.92 -20.79 6.35
C THR A 29 -18.97 -19.68 6.78
N LYS A 30 -17.78 -19.62 6.20
CA LYS A 30 -16.87 -18.48 6.40
C LYS A 30 -17.65 -17.25 5.98
N VAL A 31 -17.98 -16.40 6.94
CA VAL A 31 -18.57 -15.08 6.65
C VAL A 31 -17.59 -14.39 5.68
N ALA A 32 -18.11 -13.95 4.54
CA ALA A 32 -17.29 -13.24 3.56
C ALA A 32 -16.68 -11.99 4.22
N PHE A 33 -15.37 -11.78 4.01
CA PHE A 33 -14.71 -10.59 4.52
C PHE A 33 -15.34 -9.34 3.89
N ARG A 34 -15.60 -8.34 4.71
CA ARG A 34 -15.97 -6.99 4.30
C ARG A 34 -14.99 -6.00 4.90
N ASP A 35 -14.64 -4.99 4.11
CA ASP A 35 -13.84 -3.89 4.63
C ASP A 35 -14.56 -3.20 5.80
N PRO A 36 -13.85 -2.80 6.86
CA PRO A 36 -14.43 -2.02 7.94
C PRO A 36 -15.01 -0.69 7.41
N PRO A 37 -16.05 -0.16 8.09
CA PRO A 37 -16.56 1.17 7.74
C PRO A 37 -15.52 2.26 7.99
N PRO A 38 -15.68 3.45 7.39
CA PRO A 38 -14.87 4.61 7.72
C PRO A 38 -14.87 4.92 9.22
N PHE A 39 -13.74 5.41 9.71
CA PHE A 39 -13.62 5.81 11.12
C PHE A 39 -12.74 7.06 11.24
N GLU A 40 -13.04 7.84 12.27
CA GLU A 40 -12.35 9.09 12.57
C GLU A 40 -11.37 8.92 13.74
N ALA A 41 -10.34 9.76 13.75
CA ALA A 41 -9.41 9.91 14.86
C ALA A 41 -8.89 11.36 14.89
N SER A 42 -8.70 11.88 16.09
CA SER A 42 -7.96 13.13 16.31
C SER A 42 -6.66 12.81 17.02
N ALA A 43 -5.56 13.19 16.43
CA ALA A 43 -4.23 12.89 16.98
C ALA A 43 -3.26 14.03 16.69
N GLN A 44 -2.59 14.52 17.71
CA GLN A 44 -1.55 15.54 17.60
C GLN A 44 -1.99 16.81 16.83
N GLY A 45 -3.22 17.30 17.08
CA GLY A 45 -3.78 18.47 16.43
C GLY A 45 -4.27 18.22 14.99
N GLN A 46 -4.23 16.99 14.49
CA GLN A 46 -4.73 16.62 13.17
C GLN A 46 -6.09 15.92 13.31
N SER A 47 -7.05 16.26 12.45
CA SER A 47 -8.27 15.48 12.23
C SER A 47 -8.06 14.49 11.09
N LEU A 48 -8.30 13.22 11.35
CA LEU A 48 -8.05 12.11 10.42
C LEU A 48 -9.34 11.31 10.19
N THR A 49 -9.67 11.04 8.94
CA THR A 49 -10.72 10.08 8.59
C THR A 49 -10.12 8.99 7.71
N PHE A 50 -10.29 7.75 8.12
CA PHE A 50 -9.76 6.57 7.44
C PHE A 50 -10.86 5.90 6.63
N TYR A 51 -10.58 5.58 5.36
CA TYR A 51 -11.50 4.96 4.40
C TYR A 51 -10.96 3.60 3.93
N PRO A 52 -11.25 2.50 4.64
CA PRO A 52 -10.81 1.17 4.25
C PRO A 52 -11.53 0.64 3.00
N ALA A 53 -12.86 0.81 2.93
CA ALA A 53 -13.64 0.32 1.81
C ALA A 53 -13.41 1.15 0.53
N GLY A 54 -13.30 0.47 -0.61
CA GLY A 54 -13.05 1.10 -1.90
C GLY A 54 -14.11 2.13 -2.28
N GLU A 55 -15.38 1.80 -2.11
CA GLU A 55 -16.50 2.70 -2.43
C GLU A 55 -16.51 3.97 -1.57
N ASP A 56 -16.26 3.83 -0.26
CA ASP A 56 -16.16 4.97 0.65
C ASP A 56 -14.97 5.85 0.30
N ARG A 57 -13.85 5.24 -0.09
CA ARG A 57 -12.64 5.93 -0.54
C ARG A 57 -12.88 6.70 -1.84
N ARG A 58 -13.59 6.10 -2.84
CA ARG A 58 -13.99 6.76 -4.08
C ARG A 58 -14.87 7.98 -3.79
N ARG A 59 -15.91 7.80 -2.97
CA ARG A 59 -16.81 8.88 -2.59
C ARG A 59 -16.06 10.04 -1.91
N ALA A 60 -15.25 9.74 -0.90
CA ALA A 60 -14.48 10.76 -0.16
C ALA A 60 -13.47 11.50 -1.06
N LEU A 61 -12.83 10.82 -2.00
CA LEU A 61 -11.94 11.40 -2.99
C LEU A 61 -12.69 12.39 -3.89
N MET A 62 -13.83 11.98 -4.45
CA MET A 62 -14.62 12.82 -5.35
C MET A 62 -15.26 14.01 -4.61
N GLU A 63 -15.70 13.83 -3.36
CA GLU A 63 -16.18 14.91 -2.50
C GLU A 63 -15.08 15.94 -2.26
N LEU A 64 -13.85 15.50 -1.94
CA LEU A 64 -12.71 16.39 -1.73
C LEU A 64 -12.42 17.22 -2.98
N VAL A 65 -12.34 16.58 -4.15
CA VAL A 65 -12.07 17.25 -5.44
C VAL A 65 -13.16 18.26 -5.79
N ARG A 66 -14.43 17.85 -5.69
CA ARG A 66 -15.57 18.73 -6.01
C ARG A 66 -15.71 19.90 -5.06
N SER A 67 -15.22 19.77 -3.83
CA SER A 67 -15.28 20.82 -2.79
C SER A 67 -14.17 21.86 -2.88
N ALA A 68 -13.19 21.70 -3.77
CA ALA A 68 -12.12 22.67 -3.97
C ALA A 68 -12.66 23.97 -4.58
N THR A 69 -12.17 25.11 -4.06
CA THR A 69 -12.60 26.46 -4.45
C THR A 69 -11.49 27.37 -4.94
N ARG A 70 -10.22 27.07 -4.64
CA ARG A 70 -9.06 27.90 -5.00
C ARG A 70 -7.96 27.10 -5.68
N THR A 71 -7.50 26.02 -5.05
CA THR A 71 -6.38 25.20 -5.55
C THR A 71 -6.70 23.73 -5.40
N LEU A 72 -6.21 22.93 -6.32
CA LEU A 72 -6.35 21.48 -6.31
C LEU A 72 -5.08 20.83 -6.84
N ASP A 73 -4.27 20.33 -5.93
CA ASP A 73 -3.00 19.70 -6.19
C ASP A 73 -3.14 18.18 -6.10
N VAL A 74 -2.86 17.47 -7.21
CA VAL A 74 -3.11 16.03 -7.37
C VAL A 74 -1.84 15.31 -7.80
N CYS A 75 -1.49 14.22 -7.11
CA CYS A 75 -0.34 13.41 -7.46
C CYS A 75 -0.66 11.92 -7.34
N PHE A 76 -0.39 11.13 -8.41
CA PHE A 76 -0.57 9.68 -8.41
C PHE A 76 0.54 8.96 -9.19
N TYR A 77 0.83 7.72 -8.78
CA TYR A 77 1.74 6.83 -9.50
C TYR A 77 1.06 6.18 -10.69
N ILE A 78 -0.11 5.53 -10.49
CA ILE A 78 -0.94 4.97 -11.55
C ILE A 78 -2.13 5.90 -11.76
N PHE A 79 -2.38 6.24 -13.01
CA PHE A 79 -3.58 6.91 -13.49
C PHE A 79 -3.98 6.16 -14.77
N ALA A 80 -5.03 5.34 -14.68
CA ALA A 80 -5.48 4.50 -15.79
C ALA A 80 -6.41 5.27 -16.74
N GLU A 81 -6.93 4.60 -17.76
CA GLU A 81 -8.04 5.06 -18.60
C GLU A 81 -9.25 4.13 -18.39
N ASP A 82 -9.89 4.23 -17.23
CA ASP A 82 -11.03 3.42 -16.81
C ASP A 82 -12.16 4.29 -16.26
N GLU A 83 -13.16 3.68 -15.61
CA GLU A 83 -14.33 4.40 -15.11
C GLU A 83 -13.97 5.42 -14.03
N VAL A 84 -13.19 5.00 -13.00
CA VAL A 84 -12.84 5.88 -11.88
C VAL A 84 -11.89 6.99 -12.31
N SER A 85 -10.93 6.72 -13.18
CA SER A 85 -10.02 7.74 -13.69
C SER A 85 -10.74 8.73 -14.61
N THR A 86 -11.74 8.30 -15.36
CA THR A 86 -12.63 9.18 -16.12
C THR A 86 -13.43 10.08 -15.18
N GLU A 87 -14.05 9.53 -14.14
CA GLU A 87 -14.79 10.32 -13.15
C GLU A 87 -13.90 11.36 -12.47
N LEU A 88 -12.67 10.96 -12.08
CA LEU A 88 -11.73 11.90 -11.47
C LEU A 88 -11.28 12.98 -12.44
N ARG A 89 -10.91 12.62 -13.69
CA ARG A 89 -10.53 13.60 -14.71
C ARG A 89 -11.65 14.61 -14.94
N ASP A 90 -12.90 14.16 -15.08
CA ASP A 90 -14.04 15.04 -15.31
C ASP A 90 -14.29 15.95 -14.11
N ALA A 91 -14.11 15.46 -12.88
CA ALA A 91 -14.19 16.29 -11.67
C ALA A 91 -13.06 17.34 -11.59
N LEU A 92 -11.85 17.03 -12.10
CA LEU A 92 -10.75 18.00 -12.23
C LEU A 92 -11.06 19.05 -13.29
N VAL A 93 -11.62 18.65 -14.43
CA VAL A 93 -12.10 19.56 -15.49
C VAL A 93 -13.15 20.50 -14.94
N ASP A 94 -14.17 20.00 -14.25
CA ASP A 94 -15.20 20.81 -13.63
C ASP A 94 -14.63 21.80 -12.61
N ALA A 95 -13.62 21.39 -11.84
CA ALA A 95 -12.94 22.28 -10.90
C ALA A 95 -12.22 23.43 -11.65
N ALA A 96 -11.47 23.10 -12.72
CA ALA A 96 -10.78 24.10 -13.54
C ALA A 96 -11.77 25.08 -14.19
N LEU A 97 -12.89 24.60 -14.73
CA LEU A 97 -13.96 25.45 -15.29
C LEU A 97 -14.59 26.37 -14.25
N ARG A 98 -14.57 26.00 -12.97
CA ARG A 98 -14.99 26.89 -11.86
C ARG A 98 -13.94 27.92 -11.47
N GLY A 99 -12.75 27.90 -12.10
CA GLY A 99 -11.64 28.81 -11.80
C GLY A 99 -10.70 28.32 -10.70
N VAL A 100 -10.77 27.05 -10.32
CA VAL A 100 -9.80 26.42 -9.41
C VAL A 100 -8.47 26.21 -10.14
N ASP A 101 -7.33 26.58 -9.52
CA ASP A 101 -5.99 26.28 -10.04
C ASP A 101 -5.71 24.78 -9.82
N VAL A 102 -5.83 24.00 -10.91
CA VAL A 102 -5.69 22.54 -10.89
C VAL A 102 -4.35 22.12 -11.44
N THR A 103 -3.56 21.39 -10.63
CA THR A 103 -2.31 20.77 -11.05
C THR A 103 -2.34 19.26 -10.80
N LEU A 104 -2.16 18.46 -11.86
CA LEU A 104 -2.06 17.01 -11.81
C LEU A 104 -0.63 16.56 -12.11
N ILE A 105 0.03 15.85 -11.20
CA ILE A 105 1.32 15.19 -11.41
C ILE A 105 1.11 13.69 -11.46
N ILE A 106 1.51 13.02 -12.55
CA ILE A 106 1.46 11.57 -12.68
C ILE A 106 2.82 11.00 -13.06
N ASP A 107 3.14 9.81 -12.57
CA ASP A 107 4.40 9.15 -12.92
C ASP A 107 4.32 8.61 -14.36
N ARG A 108 5.30 8.95 -15.20
CA ARG A 108 5.31 8.56 -16.62
C ARG A 108 5.35 7.06 -16.84
N PHE A 109 5.94 6.32 -15.91
CA PHE A 109 6.04 4.86 -16.02
C PHE A 109 4.80 4.14 -15.51
N GLY A 110 4.19 4.64 -14.44
CA GLY A 110 3.04 4.02 -13.81
C GLY A 110 1.72 4.36 -14.49
N ALA A 111 1.61 5.55 -15.08
CA ALA A 111 0.38 5.99 -15.73
C ALA A 111 0.21 5.36 -17.12
N SER A 112 -0.99 4.88 -17.42
CA SER A 112 -1.42 4.52 -18.77
C SER A 112 -2.27 5.61 -19.44
N ALA A 113 -2.64 6.67 -18.70
CA ALA A 113 -3.35 7.83 -19.22
C ALA A 113 -2.55 8.50 -20.36
N SER A 114 -3.18 8.63 -21.50
CA SER A 114 -2.61 9.31 -22.69
C SER A 114 -2.78 10.83 -22.60
N ASP A 115 -1.98 11.56 -23.37
CA ASP A 115 -2.14 13.00 -23.50
C ASP A 115 -3.55 13.36 -23.98
N LYS A 116 -4.12 12.59 -24.92
CA LYS A 116 -5.50 12.75 -25.41
C LYS A 116 -6.55 12.58 -24.30
N PHE A 117 -6.33 11.65 -23.37
CA PHE A 117 -7.23 11.44 -22.23
C PHE A 117 -7.23 12.64 -21.29
N LEU A 118 -6.10 13.33 -21.17
CA LEU A 118 -5.91 14.46 -20.27
C LEU A 118 -6.14 15.83 -20.93
N GLU A 119 -6.25 15.88 -22.27
CA GLU A 119 -6.48 17.11 -23.04
C GLU A 119 -7.65 17.95 -22.50
N PRO A 120 -8.83 17.37 -22.13
CA PRO A 120 -9.94 18.15 -21.58
C PRO A 120 -9.59 18.95 -20.31
N LEU A 121 -8.64 18.48 -19.50
CA LEU A 121 -8.18 19.24 -18.33
C LEU A 121 -7.42 20.50 -18.73
N VAL A 122 -6.58 20.40 -19.78
CA VAL A 122 -5.82 21.56 -20.30
C VAL A 122 -6.76 22.56 -20.96
N ASP A 123 -7.73 22.08 -21.76
CA ASP A 123 -8.74 22.91 -22.41
C ASP A 123 -9.59 23.70 -21.39
N ALA A 124 -9.79 23.13 -20.19
CA ALA A 124 -10.50 23.79 -19.10
C ALA A 124 -9.62 24.77 -18.30
N GLY A 125 -8.32 24.92 -18.63
CA GLY A 125 -7.38 25.80 -17.93
C GLY A 125 -6.59 25.14 -16.79
N GLY A 126 -6.77 23.84 -16.54
CA GLY A 126 -5.91 23.07 -15.64
C GLY A 126 -4.60 22.66 -16.31
N ARG A 127 -3.72 22.01 -15.57
CA ARG A 127 -2.47 21.49 -16.13
C ARG A 127 -2.16 20.09 -15.61
N TYR A 128 -1.46 19.30 -16.42
CA TYR A 128 -0.85 18.06 -15.97
C TYR A 128 0.65 18.01 -16.28
N LEU A 129 1.40 17.30 -15.46
CA LEU A 129 2.83 17.12 -15.57
C LEU A 129 3.17 15.65 -15.43
N PHE A 130 4.03 15.15 -16.31
CA PHE A 130 4.58 13.81 -16.16
C PHE A 130 5.88 13.85 -15.35
N PHE A 131 5.85 13.24 -14.16
CA PHE A 131 7.09 12.96 -13.46
C PHE A 131 7.91 11.95 -14.26
N SER A 132 8.97 12.41 -14.87
CA SER A 132 9.90 11.60 -15.66
C SER A 132 11.31 12.13 -15.46
N PRO A 133 12.24 11.30 -14.94
CA PRO A 133 13.66 11.69 -14.95
C PRO A 133 14.14 11.68 -16.39
N ARG A 134 14.16 12.85 -17.04
CA ARG A 134 14.63 13.03 -18.41
C ARG A 134 16.14 12.70 -18.51
N TRP A 135 16.57 12.12 -19.63
CA TRP A 135 17.98 12.01 -20.08
C TRP A 135 18.90 10.96 -19.47
N SER A 136 18.43 9.90 -18.80
CA SER A 136 19.32 8.77 -18.44
C SER A 136 18.56 7.52 -18.03
N MET A 137 19.28 6.42 -17.81
CA MET A 137 18.80 5.19 -17.12
C MET A 137 18.19 5.45 -15.73
N ARG A 138 18.13 6.71 -15.29
CA ARG A 138 17.50 7.21 -14.05
C ARG A 138 15.99 7.12 -14.06
N TYR A 139 15.37 6.73 -15.19
CA TYR A 139 13.93 6.41 -15.29
C TYR A 139 13.46 5.34 -14.31
N LEU A 140 14.36 4.69 -13.59
CA LEU A 140 14.04 3.69 -12.56
C LEU A 140 13.56 4.29 -11.23
N ILE A 141 13.73 5.60 -11.01
CA ILE A 141 13.10 6.30 -9.88
C ILE A 141 11.64 6.53 -10.23
N ARG A 142 10.73 6.18 -9.32
CA ARG A 142 9.29 6.36 -9.47
C ARG A 142 8.80 7.40 -8.48
N ASN A 143 7.85 8.19 -8.91
CA ASN A 143 7.04 8.96 -7.99
C ASN A 143 5.88 8.10 -7.51
N HIS A 144 6.10 7.38 -6.42
CA HIS A 144 5.13 6.44 -5.87
C HIS A 144 4.20 7.08 -4.84
N GLN A 145 4.19 8.40 -4.74
CA GLN A 145 3.31 9.17 -3.86
C GLN A 145 1.88 9.20 -4.41
N LYS A 146 0.90 9.29 -3.52
CA LYS A 146 -0.52 9.41 -3.84
C LYS A 146 -1.13 10.41 -2.88
N MET A 147 -1.55 11.56 -3.41
CA MET A 147 -2.14 12.65 -2.61
C MET A 147 -3.01 13.56 -3.45
N VAL A 148 -4.04 14.09 -2.82
CA VAL A 148 -4.89 15.18 -3.31
C VAL A 148 -4.96 16.22 -2.22
N ILE A 149 -4.68 17.48 -2.55
CA ILE A 149 -4.70 18.60 -1.62
C ILE A 149 -5.67 19.65 -2.16
N ALA A 150 -6.69 19.98 -1.38
CA ALA A 150 -7.70 20.98 -1.74
C ALA A 150 -7.52 22.23 -0.87
N ASP A 151 -7.40 23.39 -1.53
CA ASP A 151 -7.37 24.74 -0.93
C ASP A 151 -6.27 24.94 0.12
N ASN A 152 -5.24 24.07 0.14
CA ASN A 152 -4.18 24.03 1.17
C ASN A 152 -4.71 23.80 2.60
N ALA A 153 -5.90 23.25 2.74
CA ALA A 153 -6.61 23.10 4.01
C ALA A 153 -7.02 21.67 4.31
N ARG A 154 -7.24 20.87 3.28
CA ARG A 154 -7.67 19.48 3.38
C ARG A 154 -6.87 18.63 2.40
N ALA A 155 -6.46 17.45 2.82
CA ALA A 155 -5.80 16.53 1.92
C ALA A 155 -6.32 15.11 2.08
N MET A 156 -6.16 14.30 1.03
CA MET A 156 -6.34 12.85 1.07
C MET A 156 -5.09 12.19 0.51
N PHE A 157 -4.59 11.18 1.21
CA PHE A 157 -3.41 10.44 0.82
C PHE A 157 -3.54 8.96 1.17
N GLY A 158 -2.59 8.12 0.73
CA GLY A 158 -2.62 6.69 1.05
C GLY A 158 -1.77 5.83 0.15
N GLY A 159 -2.13 4.55 0.07
CA GLY A 159 -1.49 3.58 -0.82
C GLY A 159 -2.14 3.47 -2.20
N PHE A 160 -3.41 3.82 -2.33
CA PHE A 160 -4.26 3.60 -3.49
C PHE A 160 -3.86 4.45 -4.72
N ASN A 161 -4.06 3.89 -5.89
CA ASN A 161 -3.91 4.60 -7.16
C ASN A 161 -5.28 4.88 -7.80
N ILE A 162 -5.27 5.53 -8.97
CA ILE A 162 -6.47 5.81 -9.76
C ILE A 162 -6.61 4.76 -10.85
N GLU A 163 -7.28 3.68 -10.48
CA GLU A 163 -7.63 2.52 -11.28
C GLU A 163 -8.80 1.81 -10.61
N ASP A 164 -9.77 1.31 -11.36
CA ASP A 164 -11.02 0.71 -10.87
C ASP A 164 -10.79 -0.35 -9.77
N ASP A 165 -9.76 -1.16 -9.90
CA ASP A 165 -9.42 -2.22 -8.94
C ASP A 165 -9.14 -1.70 -7.51
N TYR A 166 -8.66 -0.43 -7.36
CA TYR A 166 -8.43 0.18 -6.04
C TYR A 166 -9.72 0.64 -5.35
N PHE A 167 -10.82 0.68 -6.08
CA PHE A 167 -12.12 1.10 -5.56
C PHE A 167 -13.16 -0.03 -5.58
N ALA A 168 -12.79 -1.18 -6.15
CA ALA A 168 -13.61 -2.37 -6.19
C ALA A 168 -13.69 -3.05 -4.81
N PRO A 169 -14.85 -3.65 -4.45
CA PRO A 169 -15.02 -4.37 -3.20
C PRO A 169 -14.26 -5.71 -3.18
N PRO A 170 -14.05 -6.32 -1.98
CA PRO A 170 -13.35 -7.60 -1.83
C PRO A 170 -13.93 -8.74 -2.68
N GLU A 171 -15.24 -8.76 -2.87
CA GLU A 171 -15.96 -9.79 -3.66
C GLU A 171 -15.54 -9.76 -5.15
N ARG A 172 -15.17 -8.61 -5.67
CA ARG A 172 -14.61 -8.42 -7.00
C ARG A 172 -13.08 -8.50 -7.04
N ASN A 173 -12.47 -9.01 -5.95
CA ASN A 173 -11.00 -9.11 -5.80
C ASN A 173 -10.27 -7.76 -5.93
N GLY A 174 -10.91 -6.67 -5.50
CA GLY A 174 -10.32 -5.35 -5.44
C GLY A 174 -9.13 -5.27 -4.49
N TRP A 175 -8.42 -4.13 -4.50
CA TRP A 175 -7.30 -3.90 -3.61
C TRP A 175 -7.79 -3.46 -2.21
N ASN A 176 -7.52 -4.28 -1.18
CA ASN A 176 -7.64 -3.84 0.20
C ASN A 176 -6.54 -2.82 0.49
N ASP A 177 -6.92 -1.58 0.61
CA ASP A 177 -6.05 -0.43 0.88
C ASP A 177 -6.75 0.55 1.80
N ILE A 178 -6.05 1.60 2.23
CA ILE A 178 -6.61 2.63 3.10
C ILE A 178 -6.34 4.02 2.51
N GLY A 179 -7.40 4.81 2.37
CA GLY A 179 -7.32 6.24 2.10
C GLY A 179 -7.45 7.01 3.40
N ILE A 180 -6.70 8.09 3.56
CA ILE A 180 -6.72 8.92 4.76
C ILE A 180 -6.98 10.36 4.35
N ARG A 181 -8.09 10.93 4.81
CA ARG A 181 -8.33 12.37 4.77
C ARG A 181 -7.73 13.00 6.01
N ILE A 182 -7.06 14.13 5.84
CA ILE A 182 -6.41 14.88 6.92
C ILE A 182 -6.75 16.36 6.83
N GLU A 183 -7.01 16.95 7.98
CA GLU A 183 -7.16 18.39 8.20
C GLU A 183 -6.29 18.79 9.38
N GLY A 184 -5.69 19.99 9.33
CA GLY A 184 -4.76 20.49 10.34
C GLY A 184 -3.48 21.02 9.71
N ASP A 185 -2.51 21.37 10.55
CA ASP A 185 -1.24 21.99 10.10
C ASP A 185 -0.35 21.05 9.26
N ALA A 186 -0.57 19.75 9.35
CA ALA A 186 0.08 18.76 8.49
C ALA A 186 -0.22 18.96 6.99
N VAL A 187 -1.38 19.55 6.64
CA VAL A 187 -1.73 19.83 5.24
C VAL A 187 -0.78 20.85 4.64
N GLN A 188 -0.38 21.88 5.40
CA GLN A 188 0.59 22.87 4.95
C GLN A 188 1.94 22.20 4.60
N GLY A 189 2.41 21.28 5.43
CA GLY A 189 3.62 20.51 5.11
C GLY A 189 3.50 19.75 3.80
N LEU A 190 2.36 19.12 3.56
CA LEU A 190 2.11 18.38 2.31
C LEU A 190 2.05 19.32 1.09
N THR A 191 1.42 20.49 1.24
CA THR A 191 1.39 21.55 0.21
C THR A 191 2.80 22.02 -0.15
N ASP A 192 3.63 22.32 0.84
CA ASP A 192 5.02 22.75 0.62
C ASP A 192 5.85 21.68 -0.10
N TRP A 193 5.60 20.41 0.21
CA TRP A 193 6.24 19.30 -0.49
C TRP A 193 5.75 19.19 -1.95
N PHE A 194 4.43 19.29 -2.17
CA PHE A 194 3.86 19.23 -3.52
C PHE A 194 4.40 20.35 -4.40
N ALA A 195 4.50 21.57 -3.88
CA ALA A 195 5.07 22.71 -4.61
C ALA A 195 6.50 22.41 -5.09
N ARG A 196 7.36 21.88 -4.21
CA ARG A 196 8.74 21.46 -4.58
C ARG A 196 8.77 20.36 -5.65
N LEU A 197 7.86 19.40 -5.54
CA LEU A 197 7.72 18.31 -6.51
C LEU A 197 7.26 18.84 -7.87
N ARG A 198 6.27 19.74 -7.87
CA ARG A 198 5.76 20.43 -9.07
C ARG A 198 6.88 21.21 -9.76
N ASP A 199 7.56 22.10 -9.03
CA ASP A 199 8.60 22.97 -9.56
C ASP A 199 9.74 22.13 -10.18
N TRP A 200 10.11 21.01 -9.55
CA TRP A 200 11.10 20.08 -10.13
C TRP A 200 10.56 19.35 -11.35
N THR A 201 9.29 18.96 -11.37
CA THR A 201 8.68 18.20 -12.47
C THR A 201 8.47 19.07 -13.71
N ASP A 202 8.19 20.36 -13.50
CA ASP A 202 7.94 21.36 -14.55
C ASP A 202 9.25 21.90 -15.16
N ASP A 203 10.36 21.82 -14.45
CA ASP A 203 11.69 22.28 -14.91
C ASP A 203 12.29 21.30 -15.92
N ASP A 204 12.36 21.72 -17.18
CA ASP A 204 12.94 20.93 -18.28
C ASP A 204 14.45 20.65 -18.10
N GLU A 205 15.16 21.48 -17.35
CA GLU A 205 16.57 21.35 -17.02
C GLU A 205 16.81 20.70 -15.64
N ALA A 206 15.74 20.26 -14.97
CA ALA A 206 15.85 19.71 -13.63
C ALA A 206 16.82 18.53 -13.54
N HIS A 207 17.88 18.72 -12.80
CA HIS A 207 18.89 17.71 -12.60
C HIS A 207 18.49 16.75 -11.47
N PHE A 208 18.86 15.47 -11.61
CA PHE A 208 18.71 14.47 -10.55
C PHE A 208 19.27 14.93 -9.18
N LYS A 209 20.34 15.74 -9.18
CA LYS A 209 20.89 16.32 -7.96
C LYS A 209 19.88 17.22 -7.23
N ALA A 210 19.00 17.92 -7.95
CA ALA A 210 17.99 18.81 -7.38
C ALA A 210 16.91 18.04 -6.61
N ILE A 211 16.35 16.97 -7.20
CA ILE A 211 15.36 16.14 -6.48
C ILE A 211 16.00 15.45 -5.26
N LYS A 212 17.24 14.97 -5.40
CA LYS A 212 18.01 14.38 -4.31
C LYS A 212 18.23 15.37 -3.15
N LYS A 213 18.49 16.63 -3.48
CA LYS A 213 18.61 17.71 -2.51
C LYS A 213 17.25 18.02 -1.87
N ALA A 214 16.18 18.16 -2.67
CA ALA A 214 14.85 18.44 -2.19
C ALA A 214 14.37 17.37 -1.18
N VAL A 215 14.55 16.06 -1.50
CA VAL A 215 14.23 14.95 -0.58
C VAL A 215 15.07 14.99 0.71
N GLY A 216 16.35 15.39 0.60
CA GLY A 216 17.27 15.43 1.75
C GLY A 216 17.03 16.59 2.69
N ASP A 217 16.65 17.74 2.15
CA ASP A 217 16.52 19.01 2.88
C ASP A 217 15.09 19.25 3.39
N TRP A 218 14.08 18.57 2.82
CA TRP A 218 12.71 18.80 3.23
C TRP A 218 12.34 17.99 4.47
N SER A 219 11.68 18.64 5.41
CA SER A 219 11.06 18.00 6.56
C SER A 219 9.90 18.87 7.05
N TRP A 220 8.85 18.21 7.50
CA TRP A 220 7.80 18.85 8.25
C TRP A 220 7.59 18.07 9.56
N THR A 221 7.43 18.80 10.64
CA THR A 221 7.15 18.25 11.97
C THR A 221 6.18 19.17 12.67
N SER A 222 5.15 18.61 13.32
CA SER A 222 4.21 19.37 14.14
C SER A 222 4.94 20.13 15.26
N ARG A 223 4.29 21.16 15.80
CA ARG A 223 4.87 22.00 16.86
C ARG A 223 5.38 21.19 18.05
N GLU A 224 4.66 20.15 18.43
CA GLU A 224 5.02 19.29 19.58
C GLU A 224 5.98 18.14 19.20
N GLY A 225 6.31 17.99 17.92
CA GLY A 225 7.27 17.02 17.45
C GLY A 225 6.71 15.59 17.24
N HIS A 226 5.45 15.35 17.55
CA HIS A 226 4.84 14.02 17.55
C HIS A 226 4.20 13.61 16.20
N ALA A 227 3.91 14.55 15.31
CA ALA A 227 3.48 14.27 13.93
C ALA A 227 4.55 14.74 12.94
N ARG A 228 4.86 13.91 11.92
CA ARG A 228 5.90 14.20 10.94
C ARG A 228 5.53 13.64 9.56
N TRP A 229 5.74 14.44 8.53
CA TRP A 229 5.84 13.89 7.19
C TRP A 229 7.24 13.34 6.94
N LEU A 230 7.31 12.14 6.39
CA LEU A 230 8.53 11.42 6.07
C LEU A 230 8.56 11.16 4.57
N VAL A 231 9.59 11.64 3.89
CA VAL A 231 9.76 11.41 2.45
C VAL A 231 10.76 10.29 2.21
N GLY A 232 10.35 9.30 1.40
CA GLY A 232 11.23 8.33 0.78
C GLY A 232 11.87 8.91 -0.48
N GLY A 233 13.01 8.38 -0.89
CA GLY A 233 13.65 8.80 -2.12
C GLY A 233 15.17 8.70 -2.12
N PRO A 234 15.81 9.01 -3.25
CA PRO A 234 17.25 8.98 -3.37
C PRO A 234 17.87 10.12 -2.56
N THR A 235 18.79 9.77 -1.65
CA THR A 235 19.55 10.73 -0.84
C THR A 235 21.01 10.29 -0.76
N ARG A 236 21.91 11.11 -0.19
CA ARG A 236 23.29 10.69 0.09
C ARG A 236 23.38 9.62 1.18
N GLY A 237 22.38 9.54 2.05
CA GLY A 237 22.30 8.58 3.14
C GLY A 237 20.92 7.92 3.19
N LEU A 238 20.33 7.86 4.38
CA LEU A 238 18.95 7.41 4.55
C LEU A 238 18.00 8.59 4.35
N SER A 239 16.92 8.37 3.60
CA SER A 239 15.78 9.30 3.53
C SER A 239 15.16 9.51 4.92
N THR A 240 14.34 10.53 5.10
CA THR A 240 13.66 10.77 6.38
C THR A 240 12.81 9.56 6.78
N TRP A 241 12.11 8.93 5.83
CA TRP A 241 11.37 7.70 6.04
C TRP A 241 12.26 6.55 6.54
N ALA A 242 13.31 6.18 5.79
CA ALA A 242 14.17 5.06 6.15
C ALA A 242 14.92 5.29 7.47
N ARG A 243 15.31 6.55 7.76
CA ARG A 243 15.99 6.92 8.99
C ARG A 243 15.06 6.79 10.20
N CYS A 244 13.86 7.38 10.12
CA CYS A 244 12.90 7.39 11.21
C CYS A 244 12.48 5.96 11.61
N VAL A 245 12.03 5.14 10.65
CA VAL A 245 11.63 3.76 10.93
C VAL A 245 12.81 2.91 11.43
N THR A 246 14.01 3.19 10.92
CA THR A 246 15.23 2.52 11.39
C THR A 246 15.54 2.86 12.86
N GLN A 247 15.34 4.12 13.26
CA GLN A 247 15.56 4.56 14.63
C GLN A 247 14.52 3.96 15.57
N ASP A 248 13.24 4.09 15.25
CA ASP A 248 12.17 3.58 16.11
C ASP A 248 12.25 2.06 16.30
N LEU A 249 12.62 1.30 15.26
CA LEU A 249 12.85 -0.15 15.37
C LEU A 249 14.05 -0.54 16.28
N LYS A 250 14.90 0.38 16.72
CA LYS A 250 15.97 0.07 17.69
C LYS A 250 15.43 -0.13 19.10
N GLU A 251 14.42 0.63 19.45
CA GLU A 251 13.93 0.73 20.83
C GLU A 251 12.58 0.04 21.01
N GLY A 252 11.81 -0.09 19.91
CA GLY A 252 10.44 -0.62 19.92
C GLY A 252 10.29 -2.04 20.46
N GLU A 253 9.13 -2.30 21.06
CA GLU A 253 8.76 -3.56 21.71
C GLU A 253 7.48 -4.18 21.12
N LYS A 254 6.52 -3.38 20.65
CA LYS A 254 5.23 -3.84 20.12
C LYS A 254 5.05 -3.38 18.69
N LEU A 255 5.19 -4.31 17.75
CA LEU A 255 5.22 -4.02 16.32
C LEU A 255 4.10 -4.75 15.57
N ASP A 256 3.30 -4.00 14.82
CA ASP A 256 2.41 -4.51 13.80
C ASP A 256 2.84 -3.99 12.44
N ILE A 257 2.99 -4.86 11.46
CA ILE A 257 3.21 -4.53 10.05
C ILE A 257 2.08 -5.11 9.23
N PHE A 258 1.31 -4.26 8.58
CA PHE A 258 0.28 -4.63 7.61
C PHE A 258 0.72 -4.08 6.25
N MET A 259 1.26 -4.97 5.40
CA MET A 259 2.05 -4.54 4.26
C MET A 259 1.83 -5.43 3.05
N ALA A 260 1.63 -4.78 1.90
CA ALA A 260 1.50 -5.46 0.61
C ALA A 260 2.81 -6.13 0.17
N TYR A 261 3.91 -5.35 0.13
CA TYR A 261 5.23 -5.84 -0.26
C TYR A 261 6.22 -5.68 0.89
N PHE A 262 6.82 -6.80 1.28
CA PHE A 262 7.72 -6.87 2.42
C PHE A 262 9.00 -7.61 2.07
N SER A 263 10.04 -6.88 1.76
CA SER A 263 11.39 -7.38 1.49
C SER A 263 12.45 -6.38 1.96
N PRO A 264 12.49 -6.08 3.29
CA PRO A 264 13.40 -5.09 3.84
C PRO A 264 14.85 -5.52 3.72
N PRO A 265 15.81 -4.56 3.76
CA PRO A 265 17.22 -4.86 3.88
C PRO A 265 17.51 -5.65 5.16
N TYR A 266 18.55 -6.46 5.11
CA TYR A 266 18.92 -7.35 6.22
C TYR A 266 19.09 -6.64 7.57
N THR A 267 19.57 -5.40 7.56
CA THR A 267 19.72 -4.57 8.75
C THR A 267 18.38 -4.29 9.44
N LEU A 268 17.34 -3.93 8.65
CA LEU A 268 15.98 -3.72 9.17
C LEU A 268 15.32 -5.06 9.55
N LEU A 269 15.53 -6.10 8.76
CA LEU A 269 15.03 -7.44 9.10
C LEU A 269 15.56 -7.93 10.46
N LYS A 270 16.84 -7.68 10.76
CA LYS A 270 17.43 -7.97 12.08
C LYS A 270 16.77 -7.18 13.21
N ARG A 271 16.41 -5.92 12.98
CA ARG A 271 15.72 -5.08 13.98
C ARG A 271 14.32 -5.58 14.26
N ILE A 272 13.52 -5.87 13.20
CA ILE A 272 12.21 -6.50 13.34
C ILE A 272 12.30 -7.81 14.12
N ALA A 273 13.28 -8.65 13.79
CA ALA A 273 13.51 -9.90 14.49
C ALA A 273 13.93 -9.72 15.97
N ARG A 274 14.58 -8.59 16.29
CA ARG A 274 14.90 -8.24 17.69
C ARG A 274 13.65 -7.81 18.44
N VAL A 275 12.79 -6.97 17.84
CA VAL A 275 11.48 -6.62 18.42
C VAL A 275 10.66 -7.88 18.68
N ALA A 276 10.62 -8.81 17.72
CA ALA A 276 9.91 -10.08 17.88
C ALA A 276 10.42 -10.96 19.03
N LYS A 277 11.72 -10.89 19.36
CA LYS A 277 12.30 -11.64 20.48
C LYS A 277 12.05 -11.01 21.84
N LYS A 278 12.00 -9.69 21.91
CA LYS A 278 11.85 -8.94 23.16
C LYS A 278 10.39 -8.72 23.55
N GLY A 279 9.55 -8.46 22.56
CA GLY A 279 8.19 -8.06 22.75
C GLY A 279 7.22 -8.78 21.83
N GLN A 280 6.32 -8.04 21.22
CA GLN A 280 5.27 -8.59 20.35
C GLN A 280 5.43 -8.09 18.92
N THR A 281 5.48 -9.02 17.96
CA THR A 281 5.50 -8.66 16.53
C THR A 281 4.44 -9.45 15.78
N ARG A 282 3.53 -8.73 15.09
CA ARG A 282 2.50 -9.27 14.20
C ARG A 282 2.77 -8.77 12.79
N LEU A 283 2.80 -9.69 11.83
CA LEU A 283 3.01 -9.41 10.42
C LEU A 283 1.82 -9.91 9.62
N LEU A 284 1.07 -8.99 9.01
CA LEU A 284 -0.04 -9.27 8.13
C LEU A 284 0.39 -8.95 6.70
N MET A 285 0.54 -9.99 5.89
CA MET A 285 1.15 -9.95 4.57
C MET A 285 0.18 -10.37 3.48
N ALA A 286 0.47 -10.02 2.23
CA ALA A 286 -0.34 -10.40 1.09
C ALA A 286 -0.24 -11.91 0.80
N ALA A 287 -1.40 -12.58 0.68
CA ALA A 287 -1.50 -13.90 0.07
C ALA A 287 -1.68 -13.82 -1.45
N LYS A 288 -2.30 -12.72 -1.93
CA LYS A 288 -2.59 -12.43 -3.34
C LYS A 288 -1.99 -11.06 -3.71
N SER A 289 -1.38 -10.98 -4.88
CA SER A 289 -0.84 -9.77 -5.50
C SER A 289 -0.80 -9.98 -7.01
N ASP A 290 -0.70 -8.90 -7.75
CA ASP A 290 -0.36 -8.87 -9.18
C ASP A 290 1.08 -9.34 -9.44
N ASN A 291 1.96 -9.19 -8.46
CA ASN A 291 3.37 -9.55 -8.56
C ASN A 291 3.73 -10.77 -7.69
N GLY A 292 3.75 -11.96 -8.29
CA GLY A 292 4.11 -13.20 -7.59
C GLY A 292 5.55 -13.24 -7.05
N ALA A 293 6.47 -12.44 -7.59
CA ALA A 293 7.85 -12.37 -7.11
C ALA A 293 7.93 -11.69 -5.74
N THR A 294 7.12 -10.66 -5.49
CA THR A 294 7.07 -9.96 -4.19
C THR A 294 6.52 -10.87 -3.09
N ILE A 295 5.49 -11.68 -3.38
CA ILE A 295 5.00 -12.71 -2.44
C ILE A 295 6.09 -13.74 -2.15
N GLY A 296 6.80 -14.21 -3.17
CA GLY A 296 7.92 -15.14 -3.02
C GLY A 296 9.03 -14.56 -2.13
N ALA A 297 9.42 -13.31 -2.39
CA ALA A 297 10.40 -12.58 -1.60
C ALA A 297 10.00 -12.50 -0.12
N THR A 298 8.75 -12.12 0.17
CA THR A 298 8.21 -12.06 1.54
C THR A 298 8.24 -13.43 2.22
N ARG A 299 7.78 -14.48 1.56
CA ARG A 299 7.75 -15.86 2.09
C ARG A 299 9.15 -16.43 2.38
N SER A 300 10.18 -16.00 1.65
CA SER A 300 11.56 -16.40 1.91
C SER A 300 12.06 -15.98 3.30
N LEU A 301 11.49 -14.90 3.86
CA LEU A 301 11.85 -14.33 5.16
C LEU A 301 11.12 -14.98 6.35
N TYR A 302 10.03 -15.71 6.11
CA TYR A 302 9.16 -16.24 7.19
C TYR A 302 9.90 -17.17 8.14
N ASN A 303 10.73 -18.09 7.65
CA ASN A 303 11.48 -18.99 8.52
C ASN A 303 12.38 -18.23 9.51
N TYR A 304 13.00 -17.14 9.04
CA TYR A 304 13.86 -16.30 9.87
C TYR A 304 13.08 -15.59 10.98
N LEU A 305 11.91 -15.04 10.64
CA LEU A 305 11.07 -14.26 11.54
C LEU A 305 10.29 -15.15 12.52
N LEU A 306 9.69 -16.25 12.05
CA LEU A 306 8.97 -17.21 12.89
C LEU A 306 9.87 -17.82 13.97
N LYS A 307 11.13 -18.17 13.63
CA LYS A 307 12.12 -18.67 14.61
C LYS A 307 12.45 -17.65 15.73
N ARG A 308 12.09 -16.38 15.52
CA ARG A 308 12.36 -15.29 16.45
C ARG A 308 11.12 -14.77 17.18
N GLY A 309 10.00 -15.50 17.05
CA GLY A 309 8.78 -15.22 17.79
C GLY A 309 7.79 -14.30 17.07
N ALA A 310 8.08 -13.87 15.82
CA ALA A 310 7.10 -13.11 15.04
C ALA A 310 5.89 -14.00 14.73
N LYS A 311 4.69 -13.42 14.87
CA LYS A 311 3.43 -14.04 14.45
C LYS A 311 3.10 -13.51 13.05
N ILE A 312 2.79 -14.42 12.11
CA ILE A 312 2.60 -14.08 10.68
C ILE A 312 1.23 -14.57 10.23
N TRP A 313 0.55 -13.72 9.46
CA TRP A 313 -0.70 -14.03 8.77
C TRP A 313 -0.62 -13.63 7.31
N GLU A 314 -1.30 -14.39 6.45
CA GLU A 314 -1.49 -14.06 5.04
C GLU A 314 -2.97 -13.68 4.80
N PHE A 315 -3.19 -12.45 4.36
CA PHE A 315 -4.51 -11.95 3.98
C PHE A 315 -4.89 -12.46 2.60
N SER A 316 -5.96 -13.22 2.52
CA SER A 316 -6.37 -13.91 1.29
C SER A 316 -7.76 -13.55 0.75
N PRO A 317 -8.60 -12.76 1.43
CA PRO A 317 -9.93 -12.43 0.91
C PRO A 317 -9.88 -11.77 -0.47
N CYS A 318 -9.01 -10.77 -0.65
CA CYS A 318 -8.78 -10.08 -1.91
C CYS A 318 -7.29 -9.69 -2.06
N LYS A 319 -6.93 -8.91 -3.08
CA LYS A 319 -5.58 -8.37 -3.23
C LYS A 319 -5.28 -7.39 -2.09
N LEU A 320 -4.06 -7.41 -1.57
CA LEU A 320 -3.62 -6.52 -0.48
C LEU A 320 -2.70 -5.43 -1.01
N HIS A 321 -3.01 -4.16 -0.65
CA HIS A 321 -2.16 -3.02 -0.98
C HIS A 321 -1.94 -2.03 0.18
N THR A 322 -2.52 -2.27 1.34
CA THR A 322 -2.34 -1.45 2.56
C THR A 322 -0.87 -1.33 2.95
N LYS A 323 -0.46 -0.14 3.40
CA LYS A 323 0.86 0.18 3.94
C LYS A 323 0.70 0.86 5.28
N LEU A 324 0.74 0.04 6.34
CA LEU A 324 0.57 0.46 7.73
C LEU A 324 1.62 -0.22 8.61
N LEU A 325 2.26 0.56 9.44
CA LEU A 325 3.13 0.06 10.51
C LEU A 325 2.74 0.75 11.81
N VAL A 326 2.57 -0.02 12.89
CA VAL A 326 2.33 0.50 14.23
C VAL A 326 3.44 -0.03 15.12
N LEU A 327 4.24 0.88 15.66
CA LEU A 327 5.36 0.55 16.54
C LEU A 327 5.21 1.31 17.85
N ASP A 328 4.97 0.59 18.94
CA ASP A 328 4.58 1.16 20.23
C ASP A 328 3.42 2.17 20.04
N ASP A 329 3.58 3.43 20.35
CA ASP A 329 2.55 4.46 20.15
C ASP A 329 2.69 5.22 18.82
N ALA A 330 3.65 4.85 17.96
CA ALA A 330 3.85 5.48 16.67
C ALA A 330 3.11 4.73 15.53
N VAL A 331 2.29 5.44 14.78
CA VAL A 331 1.59 4.97 13.58
C VAL A 331 2.27 5.55 12.34
N TYR A 332 2.60 4.70 11.39
CA TYR A 332 3.12 5.06 10.07
C TYR A 332 2.14 4.63 9.00
N VAL A 333 1.71 5.55 8.17
CA VAL A 333 0.74 5.29 7.10
C VAL A 333 1.03 6.17 5.88
N GLY A 334 0.82 5.64 4.67
CA GLY A 334 1.06 6.38 3.44
C GLY A 334 1.32 5.49 2.23
N SER A 335 2.26 5.88 1.35
CA SER A 335 2.48 5.22 0.07
C SER A 335 3.56 4.12 0.09
N ALA A 336 4.46 4.12 1.10
CA ALA A 336 5.66 3.31 1.08
C ALA A 336 5.44 1.85 1.46
N ASN A 337 5.83 0.93 0.60
CA ASN A 337 6.04 -0.46 0.96
C ASN A 337 7.27 -0.63 1.86
N PHE A 338 7.40 -1.81 2.47
CA PHE A 338 8.58 -2.09 3.30
C PHE A 338 9.61 -2.94 2.52
N ASP A 339 10.10 -2.36 1.42
CA ASP A 339 11.06 -2.95 0.51
C ASP A 339 12.22 -2.00 0.16
N MET A 340 13.22 -2.51 -0.57
CA MET A 340 14.42 -1.75 -0.90
C MET A 340 14.14 -0.53 -1.77
N ARG A 341 13.16 -0.60 -2.69
CA ARG A 341 12.83 0.53 -3.57
C ARG A 341 12.16 1.65 -2.81
N SER A 342 11.14 1.32 -2.02
CA SER A 342 10.39 2.30 -1.22
C SER A 342 11.23 2.94 -0.12
N LEU A 343 12.23 2.22 0.40
CA LEU A 343 13.13 2.76 1.42
C LEU A 343 14.21 3.69 0.87
N TYR A 344 14.69 3.46 -0.40
CA TYR A 344 15.92 4.10 -0.86
C TYR A 344 15.84 4.77 -2.24
N LEU A 345 14.84 4.49 -3.05
CA LEU A 345 14.80 4.93 -4.44
C LEU A 345 13.53 5.70 -4.82
N ASN A 346 12.36 5.12 -4.57
CA ASN A 346 11.11 5.74 -4.97
C ASN A 346 10.84 6.98 -4.13
N LEU A 347 10.24 8.00 -4.76
CA LEU A 347 9.62 9.07 -3.98
C LEU A 347 8.38 8.51 -3.29
N GLU A 348 8.40 8.52 -1.99
CA GLU A 348 7.32 8.04 -1.12
C GLU A 348 6.93 9.14 -0.14
N ILE A 349 5.71 9.08 0.36
CA ILE A 349 5.22 9.96 1.42
C ILE A 349 4.58 9.12 2.53
N MET A 350 5.04 9.31 3.75
CA MET A 350 4.51 8.63 4.94
C MET A 350 4.20 9.66 6.02
N LEU A 351 3.06 9.55 6.65
CA LEU A 351 2.76 10.26 7.88
C LEU A 351 3.12 9.38 9.07
N ARG A 352 3.95 9.90 9.98
CA ARG A 352 4.19 9.32 11.30
C ARG A 352 3.48 10.17 12.34
N ILE A 353 2.62 9.55 13.14
CA ILE A 353 1.98 10.19 14.31
C ILE A 353 2.25 9.31 15.53
N GLU A 354 2.76 9.92 16.58
CA GLU A 354 2.96 9.29 17.88
C GLU A 354 1.80 9.66 18.79
N ASP A 355 0.85 8.73 18.89
CA ASP A 355 -0.37 8.90 19.66
C ASP A 355 -0.90 7.52 20.06
N LYS A 356 -1.06 7.32 21.37
CA LYS A 356 -1.47 6.02 21.92
C LYS A 356 -2.87 5.60 21.49
N ALA A 357 -3.82 6.52 21.47
CA ALA A 357 -5.21 6.21 21.13
C ALA A 357 -5.32 5.83 19.65
N LEU A 358 -4.62 6.57 18.77
CA LEU A 358 -4.53 6.24 17.35
C LEU A 358 -3.83 4.89 17.14
N ALA A 359 -2.72 4.62 17.83
CA ALA A 359 -2.00 3.36 17.73
C ALA A 359 -2.87 2.17 18.16
N ASP A 360 -3.60 2.29 19.26
CA ASP A 360 -4.53 1.25 19.72
C ASP A 360 -5.66 1.03 18.70
N ARG A 361 -6.25 2.09 18.15
CA ARG A 361 -7.28 2.01 17.10
C ARG A 361 -6.77 1.33 15.82
N MET A 362 -5.54 1.65 15.40
CA MET A 362 -4.94 1.00 14.23
C MET A 362 -4.59 -0.47 14.49
N ARG A 363 -4.27 -0.86 15.73
CA ARG A 363 -4.10 -2.26 16.10
C ARG A 363 -5.41 -3.06 16.08
N GLU A 364 -6.54 -2.44 16.44
CA GLU A 364 -7.86 -3.03 16.27
C GLU A 364 -8.16 -3.25 14.79
N PHE A 365 -7.88 -2.24 13.94
CA PHE A 365 -8.00 -2.36 12.49
C PHE A 365 -7.17 -3.53 11.94
N VAL A 366 -5.90 -3.67 12.33
CA VAL A 366 -5.07 -4.82 11.97
C VAL A 366 -5.66 -6.14 12.48
N SER A 367 -6.22 -6.16 13.70
CA SER A 367 -6.82 -7.35 14.30
C SER A 367 -8.05 -7.84 13.54
N THR A 368 -8.89 -6.92 13.03
CA THR A 368 -10.03 -7.24 12.17
C THR A 368 -9.58 -7.97 10.89
N HIS A 369 -8.50 -7.51 10.27
CA HIS A 369 -7.95 -8.16 9.07
C HIS A 369 -7.25 -9.48 9.39
N ILE A 370 -6.59 -9.57 10.55
CA ILE A 370 -5.99 -10.84 11.03
C ILE A 370 -7.07 -11.91 11.21
N ALA A 371 -8.24 -11.57 11.73
CA ALA A 371 -9.35 -12.52 11.90
C ALA A 371 -9.82 -13.13 10.58
N ALA A 372 -9.68 -12.41 9.47
CA ALA A 372 -10.00 -12.89 8.11
C ALA A 372 -8.80 -13.54 7.39
N SER A 373 -7.66 -13.66 8.05
CA SER A 373 -6.40 -14.09 7.45
C SER A 373 -5.99 -15.50 7.89
N GLU A 374 -5.11 -16.10 7.12
CA GLU A 374 -4.57 -17.42 7.41
C GLU A 374 -3.31 -17.30 8.28
N ALA A 375 -3.33 -17.86 9.48
CA ALA A 375 -2.13 -17.92 10.34
C ALA A 375 -1.06 -18.84 9.74
N ILE A 376 0.16 -18.32 9.65
CA ILE A 376 1.33 -19.04 9.13
C ILE A 376 2.20 -19.49 10.30
N THR A 377 1.98 -20.73 10.73
CA THR A 377 2.84 -21.39 11.73
C THR A 377 4.14 -21.88 11.11
N MET A 378 5.13 -22.17 11.95
CA MET A 378 6.39 -22.79 11.50
C MET A 378 6.16 -24.13 10.78
N GLU A 379 5.23 -24.93 11.28
CA GLU A 379 4.88 -26.21 10.67
C GLU A 379 4.28 -26.02 9.26
N LYS A 380 3.30 -25.10 9.15
CA LYS A 380 2.66 -24.78 7.88
C LYS A 380 3.66 -24.22 6.87
N HIS A 381 4.54 -23.31 7.32
CA HIS A 381 5.58 -22.76 6.47
C HIS A 381 6.52 -23.88 5.98
N LYS A 382 6.98 -24.79 6.86
CA LYS A 382 7.83 -25.92 6.44
C LYS A 382 7.16 -26.83 5.42
N ARG A 383 5.88 -27.16 5.58
CA ARG A 383 5.11 -27.93 4.59
C ARG A 383 5.04 -27.25 3.22
N ARG A 384 4.86 -25.94 3.20
CA ARG A 384 4.84 -25.13 1.96
C ARG A 384 6.23 -24.93 1.35
N ALA A 385 7.29 -25.01 2.14
CA ALA A 385 8.68 -24.77 1.74
C ALA A 385 9.30 -26.01 1.07
N THR A 386 8.64 -26.58 0.05
CA THR A 386 9.21 -27.61 -0.83
C THR A 386 10.46 -27.06 -1.52
N LEU A 387 11.32 -27.95 -2.07
CA LEU A 387 12.54 -27.51 -2.76
C LEU A 387 12.24 -26.49 -3.87
N TRP A 388 11.23 -26.75 -4.70
CA TRP A 388 10.79 -25.83 -5.76
C TRP A 388 10.30 -24.48 -5.23
N ASN A 389 9.50 -24.48 -4.16
CA ASN A 389 9.05 -23.23 -3.56
C ASN A 389 10.19 -22.43 -2.96
N ARG A 390 11.15 -23.09 -2.31
CA ARG A 390 12.36 -22.42 -1.79
C ARG A 390 13.16 -21.76 -2.90
N ILE A 391 13.40 -22.46 -4.01
CA ILE A 391 14.08 -21.92 -5.18
C ILE A 391 13.29 -20.70 -5.71
N ARG A 392 11.99 -20.84 -5.95
CA ARG A 392 11.13 -19.78 -6.46
C ARG A 392 11.12 -18.55 -5.52
N TRP A 393 11.01 -18.75 -4.21
CA TRP A 393 11.01 -17.67 -3.22
C TRP A 393 12.38 -16.97 -3.14
N THR A 394 13.46 -17.74 -3.19
CA THR A 394 14.83 -17.18 -3.22
C THR A 394 15.06 -16.40 -4.51
N MET A 395 14.63 -16.92 -5.66
CA MET A 395 14.68 -16.18 -6.93
C MET A 395 13.84 -14.89 -6.88
N GLY A 396 12.63 -14.93 -6.34
CA GLY A 396 11.81 -13.75 -6.13
C GLY A 396 12.52 -12.71 -5.24
N TRP A 397 13.13 -13.16 -4.14
CA TRP A 397 13.90 -12.28 -3.27
C TRP A 397 15.13 -11.67 -3.97
N VAL A 398 15.89 -12.47 -4.70
CA VAL A 398 17.05 -11.98 -5.47
C VAL A 398 16.60 -10.97 -6.52
N LEU A 399 15.52 -11.26 -7.25
CA LEU A 399 14.99 -10.34 -8.27
C LEU A 399 14.58 -9.00 -7.65
N VAL A 400 13.75 -9.02 -6.62
CA VAL A 400 13.15 -7.81 -6.02
C VAL A 400 14.14 -7.05 -5.15
N SER A 401 14.96 -7.76 -4.35
CA SER A 401 15.79 -7.13 -3.32
C SER A 401 17.24 -6.88 -3.76
N VAL A 402 17.73 -7.60 -4.77
CA VAL A 402 19.13 -7.51 -5.21
C VAL A 402 19.22 -6.94 -6.61
N ILE A 403 18.59 -7.59 -7.59
CA ILE A 403 18.77 -7.20 -9.00
C ILE A 403 18.10 -5.85 -9.26
N ASP A 404 16.80 -5.75 -9.02
CA ASP A 404 16.04 -4.52 -9.30
C ASP A 404 16.60 -3.32 -8.50
N TYR A 405 16.90 -3.50 -7.22
CA TYR A 405 17.50 -2.45 -6.41
C TYR A 405 18.93 -2.12 -6.85
N THR A 406 19.79 -3.11 -7.11
CA THR A 406 21.19 -2.88 -7.46
C THR A 406 21.31 -2.20 -8.80
N VAL A 407 20.53 -2.63 -9.81
CA VAL A 407 20.48 -1.98 -11.12
C VAL A 407 19.99 -0.55 -10.98
N ALA A 408 18.86 -0.34 -10.30
CA ALA A 408 18.32 1.00 -10.08
C ALA A 408 19.30 1.91 -9.30
N ARG A 409 19.96 1.38 -8.28
CA ARG A 409 20.94 2.14 -7.48
C ARG A 409 22.19 2.52 -8.31
N ARG A 410 22.81 1.57 -9.00
CA ARG A 410 24.01 1.83 -9.82
C ARG A 410 23.73 2.84 -10.91
N THR A 411 22.62 2.72 -11.61
CA THR A 411 22.25 3.63 -12.68
C THR A 411 21.87 5.03 -12.19
N ASN A 412 21.28 5.14 -10.99
CA ASN A 412 20.77 6.41 -10.45
C ASN A 412 21.72 7.12 -9.50
N LEU A 413 22.53 6.39 -8.73
CA LEU A 413 23.37 6.95 -7.67
C LEU A 413 24.85 6.98 -8.03
N GLY A 414 25.27 6.32 -9.11
CA GLY A 414 26.65 6.38 -9.64
C GLY A 414 27.70 5.70 -8.74
N PHE A 415 27.33 4.58 -8.07
CA PHE A 415 28.23 3.71 -7.32
C PHE A 415 28.44 2.37 -8.04
#